data_d38e3ca0dcede895dbc101c55cf44586
#
_entry.id   d38e3ca0dcede895dbc101c55cf44586
#
_cell.length_a   1.000
_cell.length_b   1.000
_cell.length_c   1.000
_cell.angle_alpha   90.00
_cell.angle_beta   90.00
_cell.angle_gamma   90.00
#
_symmetry.space_group_name_H-M   'P 1'
#
loop_
_entity.id
_entity.type
_entity.pdbx_description
1 polymer ?
#
loop_
_entity_poly.entity_id
_entity_poly.type
_entity_poly.pdbx_seq_one_letter_code
_entity_poly.pdbx_strand_id
1 'polypeptide(L)'
;MLHDTKINAIFGLFQTSIFRLYRTHFKLDGIMNRMFLFSLLLWVTILALAQDINYQTVNDMPYSTSDDAYARERCKLDVYYPTDLKDCPVVVWFHGGSLTSGSKFIPSQLMNLGMVVVAVNYRLLPQVAIGECIDDAAAALTWVFREVGRYNGSSKKVFVSGHSAGGYLAMMLGLDKRWLGKYGVDADDIAGLIPFSGQAISHFSYRKMQGIDNLQPTIDEFAPLFHVRKDASPLILITGDRELELFGRYEENAYLWRMMKLVGHTQTYLYEIDGYGHGPMAEPAFYILHQWIKRLLGQPSDL
;
A
#
# COMPACT_ATOMS: atom_id res chain seq x y z
N MET A 1 27.90 18.62 12.36
CA MET A 1 28.67 19.88 12.27
C MET A 1 29.89 19.86 11.34
N LEU A 2 30.60 18.76 11.11
CA LEU A 2 31.77 18.72 10.19
C LEU A 2 31.41 18.43 8.73
N HIS A 3 30.18 18.00 8.41
CA HIS A 3 29.76 17.69 7.05
C HIS A 3 29.26 18.93 6.30
N ASP A 4 28.54 19.83 7.01
CA ASP A 4 27.99 21.06 6.40
C ASP A 4 29.07 22.08 6.01
N THR A 5 30.22 22.12 6.71
CA THR A 5 31.31 23.01 6.40
C THR A 5 32.07 22.63 5.11
N LYS A 6 32.09 21.33 4.76
CA LYS A 6 32.74 20.88 3.51
C LYS A 6 31.87 21.13 2.27
N ILE A 7 30.56 20.98 2.39
CA ILE A 7 29.62 21.25 1.28
C ILE A 7 29.62 22.74 0.94
N ASN A 8 29.57 23.62 1.95
CA ASN A 8 29.61 25.07 1.74
C ASN A 8 30.96 25.56 1.16
N ALA A 9 32.07 24.92 1.53
CA ALA A 9 33.40 25.27 0.96
C ALA A 9 33.51 24.81 -0.52
N ILE A 10 32.98 23.65 -0.87
CA ILE A 10 32.96 23.15 -2.27
C ILE A 10 32.01 24.01 -3.11
N PHE A 11 30.89 24.47 -2.59
CA PHE A 11 29.95 25.37 -3.27
C PHE A 11 30.58 26.75 -3.56
N GLY A 12 31.33 27.30 -2.60
CA GLY A 12 32.05 28.59 -2.77
C GLY A 12 33.17 28.50 -3.82
N LEU A 13 33.90 27.37 -3.88
CA LEU A 13 34.95 27.12 -4.89
C LEU A 13 34.36 26.88 -6.29
N PHE A 14 33.22 26.24 -6.39
CA PHE A 14 32.52 26.00 -7.65
C PHE A 14 31.97 27.30 -8.25
N GLN A 15 31.34 28.15 -7.42
CA GLN A 15 30.86 29.47 -7.86
C GLN A 15 31.98 30.38 -8.36
N THR A 16 33.13 30.45 -7.66
CA THR A 16 34.26 31.28 -8.08
C THR A 16 34.93 30.76 -9.35
N SER A 17 34.98 29.44 -9.55
CA SER A 17 35.59 28.82 -10.75
C SER A 17 34.68 28.99 -11.98
N ILE A 18 33.37 28.85 -11.85
CA ILE A 18 32.38 29.09 -12.93
C ILE A 18 32.39 30.57 -13.33
N PHE A 19 32.43 31.49 -12.37
CA PHE A 19 32.49 32.94 -12.65
C PHE A 19 33.79 33.36 -13.37
N ARG A 20 34.90 32.68 -13.07
CA ARG A 20 36.21 32.93 -13.73
C ARG A 20 36.25 32.40 -15.17
N LEU A 21 35.72 31.18 -15.43
CA LEU A 21 35.60 30.60 -16.78
C LEU A 21 34.66 31.44 -17.68
N TYR A 22 33.59 31.99 -17.09
CA TYR A 22 32.63 32.81 -17.78
C TYR A 22 33.20 34.14 -18.28
N ARG A 23 34.10 34.74 -17.53
CA ARG A 23 34.68 36.05 -17.84
C ARG A 23 35.74 35.98 -18.97
N THR A 24 36.28 34.81 -19.28
CA THR A 24 37.36 34.62 -20.22
C THR A 24 36.99 34.08 -21.59
N HIS A 25 35.81 33.43 -21.75
CA HIS A 25 35.53 32.64 -22.96
C HIS A 25 34.18 32.91 -23.66
N PHE A 26 33.24 33.69 -23.09
CA PHE A 26 31.95 33.94 -23.73
C PHE A 26 31.60 35.44 -23.81
N LYS A 27 31.72 36.00 -25.03
CA LYS A 27 31.10 37.27 -25.43
C LYS A 27 29.70 36.92 -26.01
N LEU A 28 28.71 36.68 -25.18
CA LEU A 28 27.32 36.53 -25.59
C LEU A 28 26.53 37.80 -25.21
N ASP A 29 25.60 38.21 -26.08
CA ASP A 29 24.81 39.43 -25.88
C ASP A 29 23.99 39.34 -24.57
N GLY A 30 23.83 40.51 -23.90
CA GLY A 30 23.36 40.62 -22.53
C GLY A 30 22.02 39.93 -22.19
N ILE A 31 21.18 39.63 -23.21
CA ILE A 31 19.90 38.93 -23.04
C ILE A 31 20.13 37.42 -22.91
N MET A 32 20.97 36.81 -23.76
CA MET A 32 21.26 35.37 -23.70
C MET A 32 22.01 35.00 -22.40
N ASN A 33 22.88 35.89 -21.92
CA ASN A 33 23.56 35.74 -20.62
C ASN A 33 22.58 35.71 -19.43
N ARG A 34 21.55 36.56 -19.46
CA ARG A 34 20.53 36.60 -18.41
C ARG A 34 19.66 35.35 -18.44
N MET A 35 19.28 34.85 -19.62
CA MET A 35 18.49 33.62 -19.77
C MET A 35 19.29 32.39 -19.32
N PHE A 36 20.59 32.31 -19.63
CA PHE A 36 21.44 31.21 -19.21
C PHE A 36 21.68 31.20 -17.68
N LEU A 37 21.90 32.36 -17.09
CA LEU A 37 21.97 32.50 -15.62
C LEU A 37 20.67 32.16 -14.94
N PHE A 38 19.53 32.55 -15.52
CA PHE A 38 18.21 32.22 -14.97
C PHE A 38 17.91 30.73 -15.08
N SER A 39 18.26 30.10 -16.20
CA SER A 39 18.11 28.63 -16.36
C SER A 39 19.03 27.85 -15.44
N LEU A 40 20.28 28.31 -15.25
CA LEU A 40 21.24 27.69 -14.33
C LEU A 40 20.80 27.86 -12.86
N LEU A 41 20.31 29.04 -12.48
CA LEU A 41 19.72 29.26 -11.14
C LEU A 41 18.48 28.40 -10.92
N LEU A 42 17.62 28.28 -11.94
CA LEU A 42 16.43 27.42 -11.88
C LEU A 42 16.80 25.94 -11.74
N TRP A 43 17.81 25.48 -12.47
CA TRP A 43 18.37 24.12 -12.35
C TRP A 43 18.99 23.86 -10.98
N VAL A 44 19.76 24.81 -10.45
CA VAL A 44 20.37 24.72 -9.11
C VAL A 44 19.33 24.75 -8.01
N THR A 45 18.26 25.54 -8.17
CA THR A 45 17.13 25.53 -7.20
C THR A 45 16.31 24.27 -7.28
N ILE A 46 16.13 23.67 -8.46
CA ILE A 46 15.43 22.37 -8.62
C ILE A 46 16.25 21.24 -8.00
N LEU A 47 17.58 21.24 -8.17
CA LEU A 47 18.48 20.27 -7.53
C LEU A 47 18.61 20.46 -6.01
N ALA A 48 18.48 21.68 -5.50
CA ALA A 48 18.50 21.97 -4.05
C ALA A 48 17.17 21.63 -3.34
N LEU A 49 16.08 21.40 -4.09
CA LEU A 49 14.76 21.04 -3.56
C LEU A 49 14.54 19.51 -3.48
N ALA A 50 15.41 18.69 -4.04
CA ALA A 50 15.42 17.25 -3.83
C ALA A 50 16.09 16.94 -2.48
N GLN A 51 15.41 17.28 -1.40
CA GLN A 51 15.82 16.87 -0.05
C GLN A 51 15.59 15.36 0.06
N ASP A 52 16.65 14.58 0.30
CA ASP A 52 16.52 13.15 0.59
C ASP A 52 15.64 12.98 1.84
N ILE A 53 14.49 12.37 1.67
CA ILE A 53 13.56 12.11 2.78
C ILE A 53 14.16 10.99 3.63
N ASN A 54 14.34 11.25 4.92
CA ASN A 54 14.82 10.24 5.85
C ASN A 54 13.67 9.33 6.29
N TYR A 55 13.96 8.04 6.44
CA TYR A 55 13.00 7.04 6.88
C TYR A 55 13.50 6.25 8.08
N GLN A 56 12.56 5.80 8.89
CA GLN A 56 12.81 4.89 10.01
C GLN A 56 11.85 3.71 9.96
N THR A 57 12.26 2.62 10.61
CA THR A 57 11.41 1.44 10.81
C THR A 57 11.31 1.14 12.30
N VAL A 58 10.10 0.93 12.78
CA VAL A 58 9.82 0.36 14.11
C VAL A 58 9.26 -1.03 13.89
N ASN A 59 9.88 -2.03 14.50
CA ASN A 59 9.53 -3.43 14.30
C ASN A 59 8.75 -3.99 15.50
N ASP A 60 7.96 -5.03 15.22
CA ASP A 60 7.32 -5.89 16.23
C ASP A 60 6.39 -5.15 17.20
N MET A 61 5.73 -4.10 16.73
CA MET A 61 4.73 -3.36 17.51
C MET A 61 3.49 -4.23 17.75
N PRO A 62 3.13 -4.56 18.99
CA PRO A 62 1.92 -5.33 19.28
C PRO A 62 0.68 -4.48 18.99
N TYR A 63 -0.29 -5.03 18.30
CA TYR A 63 -1.61 -4.41 18.07
C TYR A 63 -2.75 -5.10 18.84
N SER A 64 -2.49 -6.27 19.40
CA SER A 64 -3.45 -7.03 20.21
C SER A 64 -3.10 -6.92 21.70
N THR A 65 -4.15 -6.85 22.52
CA THR A 65 -4.05 -6.91 24.00
C THR A 65 -4.40 -8.29 24.54
N SER A 66 -4.52 -9.30 23.68
CA SER A 66 -4.85 -10.66 24.06
C SER A 66 -3.74 -11.31 24.88
N ASP A 67 -4.12 -12.05 25.93
CA ASP A 67 -3.21 -12.86 26.73
C ASP A 67 -2.86 -14.22 26.10
N ASP A 68 -3.50 -14.56 24.97
CA ASP A 68 -3.18 -15.76 24.19
C ASP A 68 -1.73 -15.73 23.71
N ALA A 69 -0.99 -16.84 23.93
CA ALA A 69 0.42 -16.92 23.60
C ALA A 69 0.68 -16.78 22.10
N TYR A 70 -0.18 -17.37 21.26
CA TYR A 70 -0.04 -17.29 19.81
C TYR A 70 -0.40 -15.88 19.27
N ALA A 71 -1.39 -15.20 19.90
CA ALA A 71 -1.65 -13.80 19.59
C ALA A 71 -0.46 -12.90 19.96
N ARG A 72 0.15 -13.09 21.14
CA ARG A 72 1.37 -12.33 21.53
C ARG A 72 2.56 -12.57 20.59
N GLU A 73 2.67 -13.76 20.03
CA GLU A 73 3.70 -14.08 19.05
C GLU A 73 3.41 -13.41 17.71
N ARG A 74 2.19 -13.59 17.18
CA ARG A 74 1.85 -13.24 15.80
C ARG A 74 1.25 -11.85 15.62
N CYS A 75 0.43 -11.34 16.56
CA CYS A 75 -0.29 -10.08 16.39
C CYS A 75 0.62 -8.86 16.55
N LYS A 76 1.57 -8.73 15.65
CA LYS A 76 2.58 -7.66 15.58
C LYS A 76 2.63 -7.05 14.18
N LEU A 77 3.03 -5.81 14.13
CA LEU A 77 3.23 -5.07 12.88
C LEU A 77 4.56 -4.32 12.87
N ASP A 78 5.06 -4.00 11.67
CA ASP A 78 6.19 -3.12 11.47
C ASP A 78 5.70 -1.84 10.81
N VAL A 79 6.29 -0.70 11.21
CA VAL A 79 5.96 0.61 10.67
C VAL A 79 7.21 1.22 10.03
N TYR A 80 7.22 1.38 8.72
CA TYR A 80 8.20 2.14 7.95
C TYR A 80 7.63 3.52 7.64
N TYR A 81 8.33 4.60 8.02
CA TYR A 81 7.75 5.93 7.92
C TYR A 81 8.79 7.01 7.65
N PRO A 82 8.44 8.10 6.91
CA PRO A 82 9.30 9.26 6.73
C PRO A 82 9.36 10.09 8.01
N THR A 83 10.57 10.55 8.40
CA THR A 83 10.76 11.38 9.60
C THR A 83 10.53 12.86 9.35
N ASP A 84 10.72 13.30 8.11
CA ASP A 84 10.77 14.71 7.71
C ASP A 84 9.46 15.20 7.06
N LEU A 85 8.50 14.29 6.86
CA LEU A 85 7.17 14.58 6.32
C LEU A 85 6.11 14.42 7.41
N LYS A 86 4.94 15.04 7.17
CA LYS A 86 3.76 14.93 8.02
C LYS A 86 2.52 14.67 7.17
N ASP A 87 1.46 14.15 7.81
CA ASP A 87 0.17 13.87 7.18
C ASP A 87 0.28 12.98 5.92
N CYS A 88 1.22 12.02 5.98
CA CYS A 88 1.56 11.13 4.87
C CYS A 88 0.44 10.13 4.60
N PRO A 89 0.25 9.69 3.35
CA PRO A 89 -0.56 8.52 3.04
C PRO A 89 -0.02 7.29 3.77
N VAL A 90 -0.92 6.36 4.10
CA VAL A 90 -0.60 5.13 4.84
C VAL A 90 -1.02 3.93 4.00
N VAL A 91 -0.12 2.99 3.78
CA VAL A 91 -0.43 1.69 3.16
C VAL A 91 -0.34 0.62 4.24
N VAL A 92 -1.45 -0.03 4.52
CA VAL A 92 -1.49 -1.24 5.37
C VAL A 92 -1.34 -2.45 4.46
N TRP A 93 -0.25 -3.19 4.65
CA TRP A 93 0.12 -4.32 3.83
C TRP A 93 -0.03 -5.65 4.57
N PHE A 94 -0.91 -6.50 4.07
CA PHE A 94 -1.09 -7.87 4.55
C PHE A 94 -0.35 -8.84 3.63
N HIS A 95 0.49 -9.70 4.22
CA HIS A 95 1.24 -10.71 3.47
C HIS A 95 0.34 -11.83 2.95
N GLY A 96 0.79 -12.52 1.90
CA GLY A 96 0.18 -13.74 1.39
C GLY A 96 0.54 -14.98 2.21
N GLY A 97 0.31 -16.16 1.64
CA GLY A 97 0.64 -17.44 2.26
C GLY A 97 -0.58 -18.27 2.63
N SER A 98 -1.67 -18.13 1.89
CA SER A 98 -2.85 -19.00 1.98
C SER A 98 -3.55 -18.99 3.35
N LEU A 99 -3.35 -17.98 4.17
CA LEU A 99 -3.76 -17.91 5.58
C LEU A 99 -3.12 -18.99 6.46
N THR A 100 -2.18 -19.81 5.94
CA THR A 100 -1.55 -20.94 6.64
C THR A 100 -0.05 -20.75 6.85
N SER A 101 0.53 -19.74 6.23
CA SER A 101 1.98 -19.43 6.27
C SER A 101 2.24 -17.95 5.97
N GLY A 102 3.50 -17.58 6.00
CA GLY A 102 3.93 -16.21 5.71
C GLY A 102 4.23 -15.37 6.95
N SER A 103 4.86 -14.24 6.73
CA SER A 103 5.21 -13.26 7.76
C SER A 103 5.22 -11.85 7.18
N LYS A 104 5.03 -10.86 8.03
CA LYS A 104 5.09 -9.44 7.67
C LYS A 104 6.43 -9.05 7.04
N PHE A 105 6.38 -8.19 6.08
CA PHE A 105 7.55 -7.55 5.47
C PHE A 105 7.13 -6.22 4.85
N ILE A 106 8.03 -5.25 4.85
CA ILE A 106 7.83 -4.00 4.13
C ILE A 106 8.20 -4.25 2.65
N PRO A 107 7.25 -4.16 1.70
CA PRO A 107 7.58 -4.28 0.28
C PRO A 107 8.56 -3.18 -0.15
N SER A 108 9.67 -3.57 -0.79
CA SER A 108 10.69 -2.62 -1.24
C SER A 108 10.13 -1.60 -2.26
N GLN A 109 9.14 -2.00 -3.04
CA GLN A 109 8.45 -1.17 -4.02
C GLN A 109 7.61 -0.05 -3.38
N LEU A 110 7.30 -0.14 -2.08
CA LEU A 110 6.60 0.90 -1.31
C LEU A 110 7.55 1.80 -0.51
N MET A 111 8.85 1.49 -0.51
CA MET A 111 9.84 2.28 0.22
C MET A 111 10.18 3.59 -0.51
N ASN A 112 10.51 4.63 0.25
CA ASN A 112 10.97 5.94 -0.26
C ASN A 112 9.96 6.70 -1.15
N LEU A 113 8.66 6.46 -0.96
CA LEU A 113 7.60 7.08 -1.76
C LEU A 113 6.82 8.18 -1.01
N GLY A 114 7.33 8.70 0.10
CA GLY A 114 6.65 9.72 0.91
C GLY A 114 5.44 9.17 1.70
N MET A 115 5.37 7.87 1.88
CA MET A 115 4.25 7.18 2.55
C MET A 115 4.72 6.47 3.82
N VAL A 116 3.78 6.23 4.72
CA VAL A 116 3.93 5.27 5.82
C VAL A 116 3.49 3.90 5.32
N VAL A 117 4.29 2.87 5.57
CA VAL A 117 3.93 1.47 5.26
C VAL A 117 3.84 0.69 6.55
N VAL A 118 2.70 0.06 6.80
CA VAL A 118 2.46 -0.79 7.96
C VAL A 118 2.31 -2.23 7.49
N ALA A 119 3.31 -3.06 7.77
CA ALA A 119 3.31 -4.48 7.42
C ALA A 119 2.79 -5.30 8.61
N VAL A 120 1.79 -6.14 8.38
CA VAL A 120 1.01 -6.80 9.42
C VAL A 120 1.20 -8.31 9.41
N ASN A 121 1.53 -8.89 10.56
CA ASN A 121 1.35 -10.31 10.86
C ASN A 121 -0.06 -10.53 11.44
N TYR A 122 -0.60 -11.70 11.20
CA TYR A 122 -1.88 -12.19 11.77
C TYR A 122 -1.74 -13.67 12.11
N ARG A 123 -2.58 -14.19 13.01
CA ARG A 123 -2.60 -15.63 13.33
C ARG A 123 -3.07 -16.44 12.12
N LEU A 124 -2.61 -17.66 12.01
CA LEU A 124 -2.74 -18.50 10.83
C LEU A 124 -3.57 -19.76 11.09
N LEU A 125 -4.25 -20.23 10.05
CA LEU A 125 -4.87 -21.54 10.01
C LEU A 125 -3.78 -22.64 10.09
N PRO A 126 -4.08 -23.80 10.65
CA PRO A 126 -5.32 -24.21 11.33
C PRO A 126 -5.31 -23.87 12.83
N GLN A 127 -4.29 -23.16 13.34
CA GLN A 127 -4.14 -22.84 14.76
C GLN A 127 -5.29 -21.96 15.29
N VAL A 128 -5.90 -21.18 14.41
CA VAL A 128 -7.09 -20.37 14.69
C VAL A 128 -8.15 -20.59 13.61
N ALA A 129 -9.39 -20.17 13.84
CA ALA A 129 -10.42 -20.16 12.81
C ALA A 129 -10.25 -18.99 11.83
N ILE A 130 -10.86 -19.05 10.63
CA ILE A 130 -10.77 -17.99 9.63
C ILE A 130 -11.26 -16.63 10.17
N GLY A 131 -12.32 -16.63 11.00
CA GLY A 131 -12.82 -15.42 11.63
C GLY A 131 -11.80 -14.74 12.51
N GLU A 132 -10.91 -15.51 13.18
CA GLU A 132 -9.84 -14.94 14.00
C GLU A 132 -8.72 -14.35 13.14
N CYS A 133 -8.41 -14.92 11.96
CA CYS A 133 -7.46 -14.30 11.02
C CYS A 133 -7.96 -12.93 10.55
N ILE A 134 -9.27 -12.82 10.24
CA ILE A 134 -9.89 -11.55 9.81
C ILE A 134 -9.98 -10.58 11.00
N ASP A 135 -10.30 -11.07 12.20
CA ASP A 135 -10.38 -10.25 13.42
C ASP A 135 -9.00 -9.66 13.78
N ASP A 136 -7.93 -10.44 13.66
CA ASP A 136 -6.56 -9.95 13.85
C ASP A 136 -6.23 -8.83 12.83
N ALA A 137 -6.61 -9.02 11.56
CA ALA A 137 -6.44 -7.99 10.54
C ALA A 137 -7.25 -6.72 10.85
N ALA A 138 -8.48 -6.86 11.38
CA ALA A 138 -9.32 -5.75 11.82
C ALA A 138 -8.71 -5.01 13.03
N ALA A 139 -8.18 -5.75 14.00
CA ALA A 139 -7.50 -5.17 15.15
C ALA A 139 -6.25 -4.38 14.74
N ALA A 140 -5.45 -4.93 13.81
CA ALA A 140 -4.28 -4.24 13.26
C ALA A 140 -4.65 -2.96 12.52
N LEU A 141 -5.67 -3.00 11.66
CA LEU A 141 -6.14 -1.82 10.94
C LEU A 141 -6.73 -0.77 11.91
N THR A 142 -7.42 -1.20 12.96
CA THR A 142 -7.89 -0.32 14.02
C THR A 142 -6.73 0.36 14.75
N TRP A 143 -5.66 -0.37 15.05
CA TRP A 143 -4.44 0.20 15.60
C TRP A 143 -3.87 1.30 14.67
N VAL A 144 -3.85 1.05 13.36
CA VAL A 144 -3.38 2.05 12.38
C VAL A 144 -4.21 3.32 12.46
N PHE A 145 -5.53 3.26 12.45
CA PHE A 145 -6.40 4.44 12.55
C PHE A 145 -6.13 5.25 13.83
N ARG A 146 -5.80 4.60 14.93
CA ARG A 146 -5.56 5.26 16.23
C ARG A 146 -4.15 5.78 16.41
N GLU A 147 -3.14 5.08 15.90
CA GLU A 147 -1.74 5.30 16.29
C GLU A 147 -0.85 5.86 15.17
N VAL A 148 -1.26 5.75 13.90
CA VAL A 148 -0.40 6.09 12.75
C VAL A 148 0.04 7.56 12.73
N GLY A 149 -0.70 8.46 13.38
CA GLY A 149 -0.32 9.87 13.55
C GLY A 149 1.02 10.05 14.29
N ARG A 150 1.39 9.11 15.16
CA ARG A 150 2.69 9.09 15.87
C ARG A 150 3.87 8.83 14.92
N TYR A 151 3.58 8.26 13.75
CA TYR A 151 4.52 7.89 12.69
C TYR A 151 4.35 8.79 11.46
N ASN A 152 3.88 10.01 11.65
CA ASN A 152 3.68 11.01 10.59
C ASN A 152 2.65 10.62 9.51
N GLY A 153 1.88 9.55 9.71
CA GLY A 153 0.79 9.11 8.84
C GLY A 153 -0.52 9.83 9.13
N SER A 154 -1.40 9.87 8.12
CA SER A 154 -2.74 10.42 8.23
C SER A 154 -3.78 9.31 8.36
N SER A 155 -4.57 9.31 9.43
CA SER A 155 -5.70 8.39 9.58
C SER A 155 -6.84 8.62 8.55
N LYS A 156 -6.81 9.76 7.83
CA LYS A 156 -7.74 10.07 6.74
C LYS A 156 -7.25 9.59 5.36
N LYS A 157 -6.03 9.07 5.27
CA LYS A 157 -5.39 8.64 4.02
C LYS A 157 -4.87 7.21 4.15
N VAL A 158 -5.69 6.32 4.75
CA VAL A 158 -5.33 4.91 4.98
C VAL A 158 -5.81 4.06 3.81
N PHE A 159 -4.88 3.45 3.10
CA PHE A 159 -5.11 2.50 2.01
C PHE A 159 -4.80 1.09 2.50
N VAL A 160 -5.67 0.14 2.17
CA VAL A 160 -5.48 -1.25 2.59
C VAL A 160 -5.19 -2.10 1.38
N SER A 161 -4.10 -2.86 1.46
CA SER A 161 -3.60 -3.70 0.38
C SER A 161 -3.00 -4.99 0.92
N GLY A 162 -2.68 -5.89 0.04
CA GLY A 162 -2.04 -7.16 0.35
C GLY A 162 -2.11 -8.09 -0.86
N HIS A 163 -1.28 -9.12 -0.87
CA HIS A 163 -1.21 -10.09 -1.96
C HIS A 163 -1.87 -11.40 -1.54
N SER A 164 -2.63 -12.03 -2.45
CA SER A 164 -3.22 -13.36 -2.24
C SER A 164 -4.12 -13.39 -0.99
N ALA A 165 -3.77 -14.16 0.04
CA ALA A 165 -4.47 -14.17 1.33
C ALA A 165 -4.54 -12.76 1.96
N GLY A 166 -3.50 -11.93 1.80
CA GLY A 166 -3.52 -10.54 2.25
C GLY A 166 -4.51 -9.68 1.45
N GLY A 167 -4.65 -9.91 0.16
CA GLY A 167 -5.67 -9.26 -0.68
C GLY A 167 -7.09 -9.67 -0.29
N TYR A 168 -7.28 -10.94 0.08
CA TYR A 168 -8.54 -11.42 0.65
C TYR A 168 -8.87 -10.70 1.96
N LEU A 169 -7.92 -10.59 2.90
CA LEU A 169 -8.13 -9.85 4.15
C LEU A 169 -8.48 -8.39 3.91
N ALA A 170 -7.77 -7.72 2.97
CA ALA A 170 -8.06 -6.33 2.62
C ALA A 170 -9.52 -6.16 2.14
N MET A 171 -10.01 -7.07 1.28
CA MET A 171 -11.40 -7.03 0.81
C MET A 171 -12.41 -7.33 1.92
N MET A 172 -12.14 -8.32 2.80
CA MET A 172 -13.02 -8.62 3.92
C MET A 172 -13.18 -7.42 4.85
N LEU A 173 -12.07 -6.73 5.18
CA LEU A 173 -12.10 -5.55 6.06
C LEU A 173 -12.89 -4.38 5.45
N GLY A 174 -12.76 -4.18 4.14
CA GLY A 174 -13.42 -3.06 3.46
C GLY A 174 -14.87 -3.31 3.08
N LEU A 175 -15.26 -4.56 2.80
CA LEU A 175 -16.60 -4.90 2.34
C LEU A 175 -17.53 -5.32 3.47
N ASP A 176 -17.05 -6.09 4.45
CA ASP A 176 -17.82 -6.49 5.62
C ASP A 176 -17.58 -5.56 6.81
N LYS A 177 -18.47 -4.60 7.00
CA LYS A 177 -18.38 -3.57 8.06
C LYS A 177 -18.36 -4.15 9.47
N ARG A 178 -18.81 -5.39 9.68
CA ARG A 178 -18.88 -6.02 11.01
C ARG A 178 -17.52 -6.11 11.68
N TRP A 179 -16.45 -6.38 10.89
CA TRP A 179 -15.10 -6.59 11.41
C TRP A 179 -14.52 -5.34 12.07
N LEU A 180 -14.50 -4.22 11.36
CA LEU A 180 -14.01 -2.95 11.92
C LEU A 180 -15.01 -2.34 12.92
N GLY A 181 -16.33 -2.53 12.67
CA GLY A 181 -17.38 -2.08 13.56
C GLY A 181 -17.28 -2.65 14.98
N LYS A 182 -16.76 -3.87 15.13
CA LYS A 182 -16.43 -4.50 16.43
C LYS A 182 -15.47 -3.64 17.28
N TYR A 183 -14.60 -2.88 16.62
CA TYR A 183 -13.60 -2.01 17.23
C TYR A 183 -14.01 -0.52 17.24
N GLY A 184 -15.22 -0.20 16.78
CA GLY A 184 -15.73 1.16 16.69
C GLY A 184 -15.11 2.00 15.55
N VAL A 185 -14.61 1.33 14.50
CA VAL A 185 -14.10 1.96 13.27
C VAL A 185 -15.06 1.69 12.13
N ASP A 186 -15.36 2.70 11.32
CA ASP A 186 -16.15 2.51 10.11
C ASP A 186 -15.24 2.06 8.95
N ALA A 187 -15.64 0.98 8.25
CA ALA A 187 -14.90 0.53 7.07
C ALA A 187 -14.90 1.58 5.94
N ASP A 188 -15.83 2.52 5.95
CA ASP A 188 -15.91 3.60 4.96
C ASP A 188 -14.87 4.71 5.22
N ASP A 189 -14.18 4.70 6.38
CA ASP A 189 -13.03 5.58 6.65
C ASP A 189 -11.75 5.13 5.90
N ILE A 190 -11.74 3.94 5.28
CA ILE A 190 -10.66 3.47 4.43
C ILE A 190 -10.63 4.33 3.16
N ALA A 191 -9.51 4.96 2.84
CA ALA A 191 -9.36 5.82 1.67
C ALA A 191 -9.36 5.05 0.33
N GLY A 192 -9.02 3.77 0.35
CA GLY A 192 -9.08 2.88 -0.81
C GLY A 192 -8.60 1.46 -0.50
N LEU A 193 -9.19 0.51 -1.19
CA LEU A 193 -8.87 -0.92 -1.14
C LEU A 193 -8.17 -1.31 -2.43
N ILE A 194 -6.94 -1.83 -2.33
CA ILE A 194 -6.11 -2.16 -3.50
C ILE A 194 -5.54 -3.59 -3.33
N PRO A 195 -6.41 -4.61 -3.35
CA PRO A 195 -5.99 -6.00 -3.21
C PRO A 195 -5.27 -6.52 -4.45
N PHE A 196 -4.19 -7.27 -4.27
CA PHE A 196 -3.46 -7.97 -5.31
C PHE A 196 -3.85 -9.44 -5.29
N SER A 197 -4.51 -9.89 -6.34
CA SER A 197 -4.90 -11.29 -6.54
C SER A 197 -5.54 -11.93 -5.30
N GLY A 198 -6.42 -11.18 -4.61
CA GLY A 198 -7.17 -11.66 -3.46
C GLY A 198 -8.32 -12.57 -3.89
N GLN A 199 -8.68 -13.57 -3.09
CA GLN A 199 -9.89 -14.36 -3.35
C GLN A 199 -11.15 -13.55 -3.07
N ALA A 200 -12.08 -13.55 -4.03
CA ALA A 200 -13.38 -12.89 -3.88
C ALA A 200 -14.46 -13.82 -3.34
N ILE A 201 -14.28 -15.14 -3.48
CA ILE A 201 -15.11 -16.17 -2.84
C ILE A 201 -14.48 -16.61 -1.51
N SER A 202 -15.17 -17.50 -0.76
CA SER A 202 -14.64 -18.05 0.49
C SER A 202 -13.27 -18.68 0.29
N HIS A 203 -12.30 -18.32 1.15
CA HIS A 203 -10.90 -18.65 0.93
C HIS A 203 -10.66 -20.18 0.84
N PHE A 204 -9.86 -20.66 -0.12
CA PHE A 204 -9.70 -22.09 -0.39
C PHE A 204 -9.16 -22.86 0.83
N SER A 205 -8.29 -22.27 1.66
CA SER A 205 -7.79 -22.93 2.87
C SER A 205 -8.91 -23.14 3.90
N TYR A 206 -9.85 -22.20 4.00
CA TYR A 206 -11.04 -22.37 4.82
C TYR A 206 -11.95 -23.47 4.25
N ARG A 207 -12.23 -23.44 2.94
CA ARG A 207 -13.03 -24.49 2.28
C ARG A 207 -12.44 -25.89 2.51
N LYS A 208 -11.10 -26.01 2.38
CA LYS A 208 -10.38 -27.26 2.65
C LYS A 208 -10.57 -27.74 4.09
N MET A 209 -10.56 -26.84 5.08
CA MET A 209 -10.85 -27.21 6.49
C MET A 209 -12.27 -27.68 6.70
N GLN A 210 -13.21 -27.23 5.86
CA GLN A 210 -14.62 -27.69 5.85
C GLN A 210 -14.82 -28.98 4.99
N GLY A 211 -13.77 -29.58 4.47
CA GLY A 211 -13.86 -30.74 3.59
C GLY A 211 -14.39 -30.43 2.17
N ILE A 212 -14.39 -29.15 1.78
CA ILE A 212 -14.82 -28.71 0.45
C ILE A 212 -13.62 -28.69 -0.50
N ASP A 213 -13.79 -29.21 -1.71
CA ASP A 213 -12.75 -29.24 -2.74
C ASP A 213 -12.32 -27.82 -3.13
N ASN A 214 -11.03 -27.67 -3.47
CA ASN A 214 -10.47 -26.38 -3.86
C ASN A 214 -11.13 -25.79 -5.12
N LEU A 215 -11.65 -26.62 -6.01
CA LEU A 215 -12.32 -26.20 -7.24
C LEU A 215 -13.83 -26.01 -7.05
N GLN A 216 -14.38 -26.38 -5.88
CA GLN A 216 -15.79 -26.13 -5.57
C GLN A 216 -15.99 -24.69 -5.11
N PRO A 217 -16.61 -23.80 -5.91
CA PRO A 217 -16.85 -22.42 -5.49
C PRO A 217 -17.83 -22.37 -4.31
N THR A 218 -17.53 -21.53 -3.33
CA THR A 218 -18.39 -21.31 -2.16
C THR A 218 -18.44 -19.82 -1.87
N ILE A 219 -19.63 -19.30 -1.64
CA ILE A 219 -19.86 -17.90 -1.28
C ILE A 219 -20.70 -17.90 0.00
N ASP A 220 -20.05 -17.65 1.12
CA ASP A 220 -20.66 -17.53 2.43
C ASP A 220 -20.22 -16.23 3.12
N GLU A 221 -20.51 -16.07 4.40
CA GLU A 221 -20.13 -14.86 5.15
C GLU A 221 -18.63 -14.58 5.22
N PHE A 222 -17.77 -15.54 4.85
CA PHE A 222 -16.32 -15.37 4.73
C PHE A 222 -15.86 -15.12 3.28
N ALA A 223 -16.78 -14.78 2.38
CA ALA A 223 -16.48 -14.40 1.01
C ALA A 223 -16.62 -12.89 0.82
N PRO A 224 -15.62 -12.16 0.33
CA PRO A 224 -15.79 -10.75 -0.02
C PRO A 224 -17.00 -10.48 -0.92
N LEU A 225 -17.26 -11.37 -1.87
CA LEU A 225 -18.38 -11.30 -2.81
C LEU A 225 -19.77 -11.35 -2.13
N PHE A 226 -19.89 -11.94 -0.93
CA PHE A 226 -21.12 -11.94 -0.15
C PHE A 226 -21.49 -10.55 0.36
N HIS A 227 -20.51 -9.67 0.54
CA HIS A 227 -20.64 -8.35 1.15
C HIS A 227 -20.60 -7.19 0.16
N VAL A 228 -21.03 -7.43 -1.11
CA VAL A 228 -21.10 -6.35 -2.10
C VAL A 228 -22.03 -5.24 -1.63
N ARG A 229 -21.57 -4.00 -1.71
CA ARG A 229 -22.34 -2.83 -1.27
C ARG A 229 -21.99 -1.59 -2.07
N LYS A 230 -22.96 -0.70 -2.21
CA LYS A 230 -22.88 0.50 -3.04
C LYS A 230 -21.95 1.58 -2.45
N ASP A 231 -21.85 1.66 -1.15
CA ASP A 231 -21.21 2.71 -0.36
C ASP A 231 -19.80 2.33 0.15
N ALA A 232 -19.20 1.27 -0.42
CA ALA A 232 -17.85 0.87 -0.09
C ALA A 232 -16.81 1.92 -0.49
N SER A 233 -15.64 1.86 0.15
CA SER A 233 -14.47 2.62 -0.29
C SER A 233 -14.05 2.26 -1.72
N PRO A 234 -13.34 3.14 -2.46
CA PRO A 234 -12.81 2.80 -3.78
C PRO A 234 -12.11 1.44 -3.79
N LEU A 235 -12.46 0.56 -4.74
CA LEU A 235 -11.95 -0.81 -4.82
C LEU A 235 -11.22 -1.01 -6.14
N ILE A 236 -9.93 -1.27 -6.07
CA ILE A 236 -9.05 -1.47 -7.21
C ILE A 236 -8.54 -2.91 -7.18
N LEU A 237 -9.22 -3.79 -7.89
CA LEU A 237 -8.87 -5.20 -8.02
C LEU A 237 -7.73 -5.33 -9.02
N ILE A 238 -6.63 -5.96 -8.63
CA ILE A 238 -5.48 -6.21 -9.53
C ILE A 238 -5.20 -7.71 -9.49
N THR A 239 -5.23 -8.36 -10.65
CA THR A 239 -4.95 -9.79 -10.81
C THR A 239 -3.80 -10.00 -11.79
N GLY A 240 -3.18 -11.17 -11.75
CA GLY A 240 -2.36 -11.64 -12.86
C GLY A 240 -3.20 -12.03 -14.07
N ASP A 241 -2.52 -12.58 -15.06
CA ASP A 241 -3.09 -13.14 -16.28
C ASP A 241 -4.05 -14.30 -15.94
N ARG A 242 -5.25 -14.28 -16.48
CA ARG A 242 -6.31 -15.27 -16.19
C ARG A 242 -5.89 -16.71 -16.46
N GLU A 243 -5.06 -16.93 -17.47
CA GLU A 243 -4.59 -18.26 -17.83
C GLU A 243 -3.43 -18.76 -16.94
N LEU A 244 -2.77 -17.85 -16.20
CA LEU A 244 -1.62 -18.12 -15.35
C LEU A 244 -1.92 -18.00 -13.85
N GLU A 245 -3.10 -17.50 -13.49
CA GLU A 245 -3.56 -17.33 -12.12
C GLU A 245 -4.03 -18.65 -11.49
N LEU A 246 -4.17 -18.65 -10.15
CA LEU A 246 -4.63 -19.81 -9.37
C LEU A 246 -6.17 -19.91 -9.37
N PHE A 247 -6.71 -21.08 -9.64
CA PHE A 247 -8.10 -21.46 -9.32
C PHE A 247 -9.20 -20.51 -9.82
N GLY A 248 -9.07 -19.90 -10.99
CA GLY A 248 -10.06 -18.95 -11.50
C GLY A 248 -10.07 -17.61 -10.75
N ARG A 249 -8.90 -17.22 -10.24
CA ARG A 249 -8.73 -15.98 -9.46
C ARG A 249 -9.17 -14.72 -10.21
N TYR A 250 -8.88 -14.64 -11.50
CA TYR A 250 -9.35 -13.54 -12.32
C TYR A 250 -10.88 -13.51 -12.40
N GLU A 251 -11.50 -14.65 -12.65
CA GLU A 251 -12.96 -14.77 -12.78
C GLU A 251 -13.69 -14.41 -11.50
N GLU A 252 -13.17 -14.80 -10.32
CA GLU A 252 -13.71 -14.39 -9.02
C GLU A 252 -13.72 -12.87 -8.89
N ASN A 253 -12.60 -12.23 -9.21
CA ASN A 253 -12.43 -10.77 -9.12
C ASN A 253 -13.27 -10.05 -10.20
N ALA A 254 -13.37 -10.58 -11.40
CA ALA A 254 -14.23 -10.05 -12.47
C ALA A 254 -15.72 -10.13 -12.09
N TYR A 255 -16.12 -11.21 -11.42
CA TYR A 255 -17.48 -11.34 -10.91
C TYR A 255 -17.76 -10.37 -9.75
N LEU A 256 -16.83 -10.22 -8.80
CA LEU A 256 -16.94 -9.21 -7.75
C LEU A 256 -17.05 -7.80 -8.34
N TRP A 257 -16.16 -7.44 -9.29
CA TRP A 257 -16.22 -6.16 -10.00
C TRP A 257 -17.60 -5.92 -10.64
N ARG A 258 -18.15 -6.95 -11.31
CA ARG A 258 -19.48 -6.85 -11.94
C ARG A 258 -20.57 -6.64 -10.91
N MET A 259 -20.56 -7.39 -9.82
CA MET A 259 -21.56 -7.30 -8.76
C MET A 259 -21.52 -5.95 -8.04
N MET A 260 -20.33 -5.42 -7.75
CA MET A 260 -20.16 -4.08 -7.17
C MET A 260 -20.81 -3.01 -8.08
N LYS A 261 -20.61 -3.09 -9.40
CA LYS A 261 -21.25 -2.19 -10.36
C LYS A 261 -22.78 -2.34 -10.39
N LEU A 262 -23.30 -3.56 -10.29
CA LEU A 262 -24.74 -3.82 -10.31
C LEU A 262 -25.45 -3.28 -9.06
N VAL A 263 -24.80 -3.30 -7.90
CA VAL A 263 -25.35 -2.67 -6.68
C VAL A 263 -25.17 -1.15 -6.67
N GLY A 264 -24.56 -0.56 -7.71
CA GLY A 264 -24.40 0.88 -7.89
C GLY A 264 -23.12 1.48 -7.34
N HIS A 265 -22.10 0.66 -7.00
CA HIS A 265 -20.79 1.18 -6.63
C HIS A 265 -20.04 1.72 -7.85
N THR A 266 -19.66 3.00 -7.81
CA THR A 266 -19.12 3.72 -8.97
C THR A 266 -17.59 3.69 -9.08
N GLN A 267 -16.90 3.31 -8.00
CA GLN A 267 -15.44 3.36 -7.89
C GLN A 267 -14.83 1.95 -7.75
N THR A 268 -15.30 0.99 -8.52
CA THR A 268 -14.69 -0.35 -8.64
C THR A 268 -13.99 -0.49 -9.98
N TYR A 269 -12.72 -0.84 -9.93
CA TYR A 269 -11.85 -1.03 -11.09
C TYR A 269 -11.25 -2.43 -11.08
N LEU A 270 -10.95 -2.99 -12.24
CA LEU A 270 -10.31 -4.28 -12.40
C LEU A 270 -9.15 -4.15 -13.39
N TYR A 271 -7.99 -4.61 -12.98
CA TYR A 271 -6.78 -4.72 -13.79
C TYR A 271 -6.36 -6.18 -13.89
N GLU A 272 -6.10 -6.62 -15.10
CA GLU A 272 -5.45 -7.87 -15.42
C GLU A 272 -4.02 -7.57 -15.90
N ILE A 273 -3.03 -8.22 -15.35
CA ILE A 273 -1.63 -8.05 -15.73
C ILE A 273 -1.24 -9.23 -16.62
N ASP A 274 -1.35 -9.02 -17.92
CA ASP A 274 -1.09 -9.99 -18.97
C ASP A 274 0.33 -10.57 -18.87
N GLY A 275 0.46 -11.89 -19.03
CA GLY A 275 1.73 -12.63 -18.95
C GLY A 275 2.30 -12.84 -17.55
N TYR A 276 1.64 -12.37 -16.49
CA TYR A 276 2.10 -12.54 -15.10
C TYR A 276 1.21 -13.49 -14.32
N GLY A 277 1.77 -14.61 -13.82
CA GLY A 277 1.07 -15.50 -12.91
C GLY A 277 0.95 -14.94 -11.50
N HIS A 278 0.33 -15.70 -10.60
CA HIS A 278 -0.07 -15.32 -9.24
C HIS A 278 0.99 -14.59 -8.41
N GLY A 279 2.21 -15.09 -8.34
CA GLY A 279 3.28 -14.46 -7.56
C GLY A 279 3.90 -13.24 -8.25
N PRO A 280 4.39 -13.41 -9.50
CA PRO A 280 5.07 -12.35 -10.24
C PRO A 280 4.23 -11.12 -10.54
N MET A 281 2.87 -11.23 -10.59
CA MET A 281 1.99 -10.08 -10.82
C MET A 281 2.13 -8.98 -9.77
N ALA A 282 2.60 -9.30 -8.57
CA ALA A 282 2.76 -8.34 -7.50
C ALA A 282 3.74 -7.21 -7.87
N GLU A 283 4.79 -7.51 -8.64
CA GLU A 283 5.81 -6.53 -9.01
C GLU A 283 5.22 -5.34 -9.79
N PRO A 284 4.57 -5.51 -10.96
CA PRO A 284 3.92 -4.41 -11.65
C PRO A 284 2.69 -3.85 -10.92
N ALA A 285 2.02 -4.64 -10.08
CA ALA A 285 0.87 -4.19 -9.31
C ALA A 285 1.21 -3.05 -8.33
N PHE A 286 2.41 -3.01 -7.77
CA PHE A 286 2.85 -1.92 -6.90
C PHE A 286 2.88 -0.56 -7.61
N TYR A 287 3.23 -0.52 -8.90
CA TYR A 287 3.14 0.69 -9.68
C TYR A 287 1.69 1.17 -9.80
N ILE A 288 0.76 0.27 -10.13
CA ILE A 288 -0.67 0.57 -10.22
C ILE A 288 -1.20 1.07 -8.88
N LEU A 289 -0.84 0.41 -7.76
CA LEU A 289 -1.20 0.84 -6.41
C LEU A 289 -0.74 2.27 -6.13
N HIS A 290 0.53 2.59 -6.40
CA HIS A 290 1.08 3.93 -6.16
C HIS A 290 0.34 5.00 -6.99
N GLN A 291 0.07 4.73 -8.28
CA GLN A 291 -0.66 5.65 -9.14
C GLN A 291 -2.10 5.86 -8.65
N TRP A 292 -2.77 4.81 -8.17
CA TRP A 292 -4.11 4.94 -7.59
C TRP A 292 -4.14 5.74 -6.30
N ILE A 293 -3.17 5.56 -5.42
CA ILE A 293 -3.03 6.39 -4.22
C ILE A 293 -2.93 7.87 -4.61
N LYS A 294 -2.06 8.21 -5.56
CA LYS A 294 -1.92 9.58 -6.08
C LYS A 294 -3.25 10.11 -6.61
N ARG A 295 -3.94 9.33 -7.45
CA ARG A 295 -5.22 9.70 -8.05
C ARG A 295 -6.32 9.94 -7.00
N LEU A 296 -6.45 9.05 -6.01
CA LEU A 296 -7.44 9.16 -4.95
C LEU A 296 -7.17 10.34 -4.02
N LEU A 297 -5.91 10.79 -3.93
CA LEU A 297 -5.50 11.99 -3.21
C LEU A 297 -5.55 13.28 -4.06
N GLY A 298 -6.03 13.22 -5.30
CA GLY A 298 -6.09 14.37 -6.21
C GLY A 298 -4.73 14.85 -6.70
N GLN A 299 -3.72 13.99 -6.67
CA GLN A 299 -2.37 14.26 -7.17
C GLN A 299 -2.22 13.81 -8.64
N PRO A 300 -1.28 14.38 -9.40
CA PRO A 300 -0.99 13.89 -10.75
C PRO A 300 -0.64 12.39 -10.76
N SER A 301 -1.30 11.64 -11.62
CA SER A 301 -1.10 10.20 -11.78
C SER A 301 -1.07 9.84 -13.27
N ASP A 302 -0.44 8.72 -13.60
CA ASP A 302 -0.30 8.22 -14.97
C ASP A 302 -1.45 7.27 -15.38
N LEU A 303 -2.51 7.14 -14.54
CA LEU A 303 -3.71 6.32 -14.78
C LEU A 303 -4.94 7.17 -15.09
#